data_a1e6ac4fa3c47bb66c7cf9e7ff97260a
#
_entry.id   a1e6ac4fa3c47bb66c7cf9e7ff97260a
#
_cell.length_a   1.000
_cell.length_b   1.000
_cell.length_c   1.000
_cell.angle_alpha   90.00
_cell.angle_beta   90.00
_cell.angle_gamma   90.00
#
_symmetry.space_group_name_H-M   'P 1'
#
loop_
_entity.id
_entity.type
_entity.pdbx_description
1 polymer ?
#
loop_
_entity_poly.entity_id
_entity_poly.type
_entity_poly.pdbx_seq_one_letter_code
_entity_poly.pdbx_strand_id
1 'polypeptide(L)'
;MKKTLIFSLLTSLLSAEDIAVKITSDIPYIITQDSGKEIKIQRIQDTDNILTDDYTKTSRSCPPFCIQPTHVADGIQNIEEIELLEFMKTKVPAQKGVVVDARLKSWFELETIPTAINIPYPAIQNASKEKAQKIFQILGMKVKEDGTWDFSEAKELAIFCNGVWCEQSKHFIEGMLKYDYPKEKLHYYRSGFQGWKLLGLTTVVHKEIKK
;
A
#
# COMPACT_ATOMS: atom_id res chain seq x y z
N MET A 1 22.17 -60.30 19.10
CA MET A 1 21.55 -59.83 17.89
C MET A 1 21.26 -58.34 18.06
N LYS A 2 22.11 -57.46 17.48
CA LYS A 2 21.93 -55.99 17.52
C LYS A 2 21.12 -55.58 16.30
N LYS A 3 19.90 -55.00 16.51
CA LYS A 3 19.08 -54.43 15.45
C LYS A 3 19.53 -52.98 15.22
N THR A 4 20.15 -52.73 14.07
CA THR A 4 20.51 -51.41 13.60
C THR A 4 19.24 -50.77 12.98
N LEU A 5 18.72 -49.70 13.60
CA LEU A 5 17.65 -48.89 13.04
C LEU A 5 18.29 -47.91 12.07
N ILE A 6 17.99 -48.04 10.77
CA ILE A 6 18.37 -47.08 9.74
C ILE A 6 17.28 -46.00 9.74
N PHE A 7 17.67 -44.80 10.20
CA PHE A 7 16.81 -43.61 10.09
C PHE A 7 16.99 -42.98 8.70
N SER A 8 16.03 -43.21 7.83
CA SER A 8 16.01 -42.62 6.49
C SER A 8 15.59 -41.15 6.64
N LEU A 9 16.54 -40.22 6.48
CA LEU A 9 16.30 -38.79 6.42
C LEU A 9 15.72 -38.49 5.04
N LEU A 10 14.40 -38.33 4.95
CA LEU A 10 13.70 -37.82 3.74
C LEU A 10 13.98 -36.32 3.68
N THR A 11 15.02 -35.91 2.97
CA THR A 11 15.21 -34.51 2.57
C THR A 11 14.19 -34.22 1.48
N SER A 12 13.09 -33.52 1.81
CA SER A 12 12.21 -32.91 0.85
C SER A 12 12.99 -31.81 0.13
N LEU A 13 13.43 -32.10 -1.09
CA LEU A 13 13.86 -31.11 -2.05
C LEU A 13 12.62 -30.24 -2.36
N LEU A 14 12.50 -29.10 -1.70
CA LEU A 14 11.67 -28.01 -2.17
C LEU A 14 12.27 -27.60 -3.51
N SER A 15 11.66 -28.07 -4.61
CA SER A 15 11.89 -27.50 -5.94
C SER A 15 11.56 -26.02 -5.84
N ALA A 16 12.55 -25.14 -5.99
CA ALA A 16 12.29 -23.73 -6.23
C ALA A 16 11.45 -23.67 -7.51
N GLU A 17 10.18 -23.29 -7.40
CA GLU A 17 9.35 -22.99 -8.57
C GLU A 17 10.14 -21.99 -9.42
N ASP A 18 10.34 -22.33 -10.68
CA ASP A 18 11.01 -21.44 -11.63
C ASP A 18 10.03 -20.32 -12.00
N ILE A 19 10.13 -19.20 -11.23
CA ILE A 19 9.26 -18.03 -11.39
C ILE A 19 9.71 -17.28 -12.63
N ALA A 20 8.96 -17.43 -13.73
CA ALA A 20 9.25 -16.84 -15.03
C ALA A 20 9.03 -15.31 -15.02
N VAL A 21 7.95 -14.83 -14.38
CA VAL A 21 7.61 -13.41 -14.32
C VAL A 21 8.01 -12.87 -12.94
N LYS A 22 9.24 -12.37 -12.83
CA LYS A 22 9.79 -11.81 -11.58
C LYS A 22 9.39 -10.35 -11.41
N ILE A 23 9.48 -9.84 -10.18
CA ILE A 23 9.34 -8.39 -9.89
C ILE A 23 10.51 -7.62 -10.50
N THR A 24 11.74 -8.08 -10.22
CA THR A 24 12.98 -7.63 -10.87
C THR A 24 13.80 -8.82 -11.31
N SER A 25 14.95 -8.62 -12.00
CA SER A 25 15.87 -9.72 -12.34
C SER A 25 16.22 -10.61 -11.13
N ASP A 26 16.33 -10.00 -9.95
CA ASP A 26 16.87 -10.64 -8.75
C ASP A 26 15.79 -10.91 -7.69
N ILE A 27 14.63 -10.26 -7.79
CA ILE A 27 13.52 -10.38 -6.83
C ILE A 27 12.33 -11.06 -7.50
N PRO A 28 12.13 -12.37 -7.27
CA PRO A 28 10.98 -13.09 -7.84
C PRO A 28 9.67 -12.69 -7.17
N TYR A 29 9.67 -12.46 -5.87
CA TYR A 29 8.53 -12.05 -5.04
C TYR A 29 9.04 -11.44 -3.74
N ILE A 30 8.14 -10.82 -2.98
CA ILE A 30 8.38 -10.45 -1.58
C ILE A 30 7.35 -11.12 -0.68
N ILE A 31 7.70 -11.28 0.61
CA ILE A 31 6.79 -11.72 1.66
C ILE A 31 6.57 -10.55 2.60
N THR A 32 5.32 -10.31 2.96
CA THR A 32 4.91 -9.31 3.94
C THR A 32 3.71 -9.82 4.74
N GLN A 33 3.05 -8.95 5.51
CA GLN A 33 1.87 -9.32 6.28
C GLN A 33 0.69 -8.43 5.90
N ASP A 34 -0.45 -9.05 5.60
CA ASP A 34 -1.72 -8.37 5.40
C ASP A 34 -2.72 -8.85 6.47
N SER A 35 -3.30 -7.91 7.21
CA SER A 35 -4.29 -8.23 8.26
C SER A 35 -3.83 -9.33 9.23
N GLY A 36 -2.53 -9.34 9.58
CA GLY A 36 -1.92 -10.31 10.49
C GLY A 36 -1.64 -11.69 9.88
N LYS A 37 -1.78 -11.84 8.58
CA LYS A 37 -1.44 -13.06 7.83
C LYS A 37 -0.29 -12.79 6.87
N GLU A 38 0.58 -13.78 6.72
CA GLU A 38 1.62 -13.72 5.70
C GLU A 38 1.00 -13.72 4.31
N ILE A 39 1.48 -12.83 3.46
CA ILE A 39 1.09 -12.73 2.05
C ILE A 39 2.32 -12.64 1.15
N LYS A 40 2.28 -13.41 0.06
CA LYS A 40 3.27 -13.37 -1.01
C LYS A 40 2.82 -12.36 -2.06
N ILE A 41 3.62 -11.33 -2.29
CA ILE A 41 3.43 -10.38 -3.38
C ILE A 41 4.33 -10.79 -4.53
N GLN A 42 3.73 -11.13 -5.65
CA GLN A 42 4.41 -11.53 -6.87
C GLN A 42 3.65 -10.99 -8.08
N ARG A 43 4.23 -11.10 -9.25
CA ARG A 43 3.54 -10.83 -10.51
C ARG A 43 2.73 -12.06 -10.96
N ILE A 44 1.68 -11.85 -11.73
CA ILE A 44 0.94 -12.91 -12.42
C ILE A 44 1.92 -13.66 -13.33
N GLN A 45 1.90 -15.02 -13.28
CA GLN A 45 2.86 -15.86 -13.99
C GLN A 45 2.41 -16.22 -15.42
N ASP A 46 1.16 -15.95 -15.76
CA ASP A 46 0.65 -16.07 -17.14
C ASP A 46 1.16 -14.86 -17.95
N THR A 47 2.03 -15.13 -18.92
CA THR A 47 2.64 -14.11 -19.80
C THR A 47 1.65 -13.51 -20.80
N ASP A 48 0.52 -14.20 -21.06
CA ASP A 48 -0.55 -13.74 -21.94
C ASP A 48 -1.66 -12.99 -21.17
N ASN A 49 -1.50 -12.84 -19.82
CA ASN A 49 -2.46 -12.13 -19.01
C ASN A 49 -2.59 -10.67 -19.43
N ILE A 50 -3.83 -10.24 -19.63
CA ILE A 50 -4.20 -8.85 -19.91
C ILE A 50 -5.15 -8.32 -18.86
N LEU A 51 -5.04 -7.04 -18.58
CA LEU A 51 -5.98 -6.36 -17.70
C LEU A 51 -7.29 -6.11 -18.47
N THR A 52 -8.43 -6.50 -17.88
CA THR A 52 -9.76 -6.45 -18.55
C THR A 52 -10.81 -5.61 -17.83
N ASP A 53 -10.47 -5.08 -16.65
CA ASP A 53 -11.38 -4.25 -15.85
C ASP A 53 -11.32 -2.75 -16.20
N ASP A 54 -11.98 -1.93 -15.41
CA ASP A 54 -12.06 -0.47 -15.62
C ASP A 54 -10.70 0.25 -15.62
N TYR A 55 -9.61 -0.38 -15.14
CA TYR A 55 -8.26 0.18 -15.17
C TYR A 55 -7.62 0.15 -16.56
N THR A 56 -8.20 -0.57 -17.52
CA THR A 56 -7.83 -0.52 -18.95
C THR A 56 -8.35 0.74 -19.66
N LYS A 57 -9.29 1.45 -19.06
CA LYS A 57 -9.94 2.61 -19.67
C LYS A 57 -8.95 3.75 -19.89
N THR A 58 -8.70 4.09 -21.15
CA THR A 58 -7.68 5.07 -21.56
C THR A 58 -8.15 6.52 -21.51
N SER A 59 -9.47 6.77 -21.69
CA SER A 59 -10.04 8.11 -21.77
C SER A 59 -11.12 8.28 -20.72
N ARG A 60 -10.89 9.20 -19.78
CA ARG A 60 -11.82 9.54 -18.70
C ARG A 60 -12.17 11.01 -18.77
N SER A 61 -13.41 11.36 -18.42
CA SER A 61 -13.83 12.76 -18.39
C SER A 61 -13.02 13.56 -17.37
N CYS A 62 -12.51 14.72 -17.77
CA CYS A 62 -11.87 15.68 -16.89
C CYS A 62 -12.68 16.99 -16.89
N PRO A 63 -13.18 17.44 -15.73
CA PRO A 63 -13.22 16.78 -14.43
C PRO A 63 -14.17 15.58 -14.35
N PRO A 64 -14.09 14.66 -13.37
CA PRO A 64 -13.15 14.70 -12.22
C PRO A 64 -11.83 13.94 -12.45
N PHE A 65 -11.66 13.23 -13.57
CA PHE A 65 -10.52 12.32 -13.79
C PHE A 65 -9.38 13.01 -14.55
N CYS A 66 -8.95 14.17 -14.07
CA CYS A 66 -7.86 14.92 -14.70
C CYS A 66 -6.50 14.35 -14.36
N ILE A 67 -5.54 14.46 -15.27
CA ILE A 67 -4.15 14.05 -15.04
C ILE A 67 -3.57 14.89 -13.89
N GLN A 68 -3.02 14.21 -12.90
CA GLN A 68 -2.41 14.85 -11.74
C GLN A 68 -0.91 15.11 -11.95
N PRO A 69 -0.36 16.19 -11.37
CA PRO A 69 1.08 16.45 -11.42
C PRO A 69 1.87 15.36 -10.70
N THR A 70 3.12 15.21 -11.04
CA THR A 70 4.04 14.31 -10.32
C THR A 70 4.34 14.86 -8.93
N HIS A 71 4.48 16.17 -8.81
CA HIS A 71 4.79 16.85 -7.57
C HIS A 71 3.50 17.36 -6.91
N VAL A 72 3.22 16.86 -5.69
CA VAL A 72 2.02 17.25 -4.93
C VAL A 72 2.29 18.46 -4.04
N ALA A 73 3.40 18.44 -3.30
CA ALA A 73 3.84 19.54 -2.43
C ALA A 73 5.33 19.40 -2.11
N ASP A 74 5.98 20.51 -1.76
CA ASP A 74 7.40 20.54 -1.41
C ASP A 74 7.70 19.64 -0.19
N GLY A 75 8.70 18.77 -0.35
CA GLY A 75 9.15 17.83 0.68
C GLY A 75 8.38 16.51 0.73
N ILE A 76 7.39 16.31 -0.14
CA ILE A 76 6.75 15.02 -0.33
C ILE A 76 7.59 14.19 -1.31
N GLN A 77 7.98 13.00 -0.87
CA GLN A 77 8.72 12.07 -1.71
C GLN A 77 7.76 11.30 -2.63
N ASN A 78 8.03 11.30 -3.93
CA ASN A 78 7.40 10.36 -4.84
C ASN A 78 8.08 9.00 -4.73
N ILE A 79 7.28 7.95 -4.72
CA ILE A 79 7.73 6.56 -4.78
C ILE A 79 6.96 5.84 -5.89
N GLU A 80 7.58 4.83 -6.47
CA GLU A 80 6.94 3.92 -7.40
C GLU A 80 6.99 2.48 -6.85
N GLU A 81 6.73 1.48 -7.67
CA GLU A 81 6.47 0.12 -7.23
C GLU A 81 7.61 -0.50 -6.41
N ILE A 82 8.85 -0.27 -6.81
CA ILE A 82 10.01 -0.87 -6.13
C ILE A 82 10.19 -0.27 -4.73
N GLU A 83 10.09 1.04 -4.60
CA GLU A 83 10.17 1.73 -3.31
C GLU A 83 8.97 1.35 -2.42
N LEU A 84 7.76 1.20 -3.00
CA LEU A 84 6.58 0.75 -2.27
C LEU A 84 6.76 -0.69 -1.77
N LEU A 85 7.28 -1.60 -2.59
CA LEU A 85 7.57 -2.98 -2.19
C LEU A 85 8.61 -3.05 -1.07
N GLU A 86 9.68 -2.22 -1.14
CA GLU A 86 10.67 -2.13 -0.07
C GLU A 86 10.06 -1.55 1.23
N PHE A 87 9.20 -0.54 1.10
CA PHE A 87 8.44 0.00 2.22
C PHE A 87 7.55 -1.08 2.88
N MET A 88 6.84 -1.88 2.09
CA MET A 88 5.99 -2.97 2.57
C MET A 88 6.80 -4.08 3.24
N LYS A 89 8.01 -4.34 2.77
CA LYS A 89 8.90 -5.36 3.31
C LYS A 89 9.59 -4.92 4.62
N THR A 90 9.89 -3.63 4.76
CA THR A 90 10.72 -3.12 5.86
C THR A 90 9.96 -2.30 6.88
N LYS A 91 9.18 -1.30 6.45
CA LYS A 91 8.51 -0.35 7.34
C LYS A 91 7.23 -0.91 7.95
N VAL A 92 6.44 -1.66 7.16
CA VAL A 92 5.15 -2.21 7.62
C VAL A 92 5.35 -3.27 8.71
N PRO A 93 6.20 -4.29 8.56
CA PRO A 93 6.44 -5.28 9.63
C PRO A 93 7.08 -4.67 10.89
N ALA A 94 7.90 -3.63 10.72
CA ALA A 94 8.48 -2.89 11.84
C ALA A 94 7.49 -1.97 12.55
N GLN A 95 6.24 -1.89 12.10
CA GLN A 95 5.19 -0.97 12.57
C GLN A 95 5.56 0.52 12.48
N LYS A 96 6.56 0.85 11.68
CA LYS A 96 7.04 2.22 11.42
C LYS A 96 6.39 2.87 10.20
N GLY A 97 5.73 2.09 9.36
CA GLY A 97 5.07 2.54 8.15
C GLY A 97 3.69 1.94 7.95
N VAL A 98 2.86 2.64 7.18
CA VAL A 98 1.51 2.22 6.79
C VAL A 98 1.31 2.53 5.31
N VAL A 99 0.82 1.55 4.56
CA VAL A 99 0.30 1.77 3.21
C VAL A 99 -1.14 2.26 3.33
N VAL A 100 -1.43 3.44 2.77
CA VAL A 100 -2.73 4.09 2.88
C VAL A 100 -3.42 4.11 1.53
N ASP A 101 -4.54 3.41 1.44
CA ASP A 101 -5.48 3.56 0.35
C ASP A 101 -6.40 4.76 0.63
N ALA A 102 -6.15 5.88 -0.08
CA ALA A 102 -6.91 7.11 0.04
C ALA A 102 -8.21 7.11 -0.76
N ARG A 103 -8.51 6.03 -1.49
CA ARG A 103 -9.74 5.89 -2.26
C ARG A 103 -10.97 5.80 -1.35
N LEU A 104 -12.14 6.05 -1.94
CA LEU A 104 -13.41 5.78 -1.27
C LEU A 104 -13.50 4.30 -0.85
N LYS A 105 -14.18 4.06 0.27
CA LYS A 105 -14.32 2.72 0.88
C LYS A 105 -14.82 1.66 -0.11
N SER A 106 -15.75 2.02 -1.00
CA SER A 106 -16.28 1.12 -2.02
C SER A 106 -15.21 0.58 -2.98
N TRP A 107 -14.18 1.37 -3.31
CA TRP A 107 -13.07 0.93 -4.14
C TRP A 107 -12.12 0.00 -3.37
N PHE A 108 -11.83 0.35 -2.12
CA PHE A 108 -10.99 -0.47 -1.24
C PHE A 108 -11.60 -1.86 -0.99
N GLU A 109 -12.90 -1.94 -0.73
CA GLU A 109 -13.61 -3.19 -0.49
C GLU A 109 -13.67 -4.11 -1.71
N LEU A 110 -13.64 -3.54 -2.91
CA LEU A 110 -13.61 -4.32 -4.14
C LEU A 110 -12.24 -4.98 -4.34
N GLU A 111 -11.18 -4.22 -4.21
CA GLU A 111 -9.82 -4.71 -4.44
C GLU A 111 -8.81 -3.62 -4.03
N THR A 112 -7.70 -4.01 -3.40
CA THR A 112 -6.66 -3.07 -2.99
C THR A 112 -5.27 -3.70 -3.02
N ILE A 113 -4.24 -2.87 -2.79
CA ILE A 113 -2.85 -3.31 -2.60
C ILE A 113 -2.76 -4.02 -1.24
N PRO A 114 -2.08 -5.19 -1.14
CA PRO A 114 -1.86 -5.85 0.13
C PRO A 114 -1.26 -4.91 1.19
N THR A 115 -1.52 -5.16 2.44
CA THR A 115 -1.10 -4.34 3.61
C THR A 115 -1.78 -2.98 3.73
N ALA A 116 -2.48 -2.51 2.71
CA ALA A 116 -3.12 -1.21 2.76
C ALA A 116 -4.26 -1.16 3.78
N ILE A 117 -4.32 -0.07 4.52
CA ILE A 117 -5.51 0.32 5.29
C ILE A 117 -6.26 1.41 4.53
N ASN A 118 -7.58 1.41 4.62
CA ASN A 118 -8.36 2.47 4.01
C ASN A 118 -8.57 3.65 4.96
N ILE A 119 -7.98 4.78 4.59
CA ILE A 119 -8.34 6.08 5.16
C ILE A 119 -8.81 6.95 4.00
N PRO A 120 -10.11 6.95 3.68
CA PRO A 120 -10.61 7.65 2.50
C PRO A 120 -10.33 9.15 2.62
N TYR A 121 -9.90 9.78 1.51
CA TYR A 121 -9.47 11.19 1.48
C TYR A 121 -10.46 12.17 2.14
N PRO A 122 -11.80 12.01 2.06
CA PRO A 122 -12.72 12.93 2.73
C PRO A 122 -12.65 12.85 4.25
N ALA A 123 -12.08 11.77 4.81
CA ALA A 123 -11.94 11.61 6.25
C ALA A 123 -10.98 12.64 6.86
N ILE A 124 -9.98 13.10 6.07
CA ILE A 124 -8.98 14.08 6.51
C ILE A 124 -9.08 15.43 5.81
N GLN A 125 -9.45 15.47 4.52
CA GLN A 125 -9.53 16.69 3.71
C GLN A 125 -10.35 17.79 4.40
N ASN A 126 -11.53 17.43 4.92
CA ASN A 126 -12.48 18.34 5.57
C ASN A 126 -12.61 18.04 7.08
N ALA A 127 -11.59 17.42 7.68
CA ALA A 127 -11.63 17.10 9.10
C ALA A 127 -11.63 18.36 9.97
N SER A 128 -12.34 18.32 11.11
CA SER A 128 -12.06 19.22 12.21
C SER A 128 -10.73 18.82 12.89
N LYS A 129 -10.16 19.71 13.73
CA LYS A 129 -8.94 19.42 14.48
C LYS A 129 -9.08 18.15 15.33
N GLU A 130 -10.22 17.95 15.98
CA GLU A 130 -10.51 16.80 16.83
C GLU A 130 -10.57 15.50 16.02
N LYS A 131 -11.12 15.55 14.81
CA LYS A 131 -11.17 14.38 13.91
C LYS A 131 -9.78 14.05 13.36
N ALA A 132 -9.02 15.06 12.95
CA ALA A 132 -7.64 14.89 12.52
C ALA A 132 -6.77 14.31 13.64
N GLN A 133 -6.92 14.81 14.88
CA GLN A 133 -6.22 14.29 16.05
C GLN A 133 -6.45 12.80 16.25
N LYS A 134 -7.70 12.33 16.15
CA LYS A 134 -8.02 10.90 16.30
C LYS A 134 -7.34 10.05 15.21
N ILE A 135 -7.34 10.52 13.97
CA ILE A 135 -6.66 9.83 12.86
C ILE A 135 -5.15 9.78 13.13
N PHE A 136 -4.55 10.90 13.53
CA PHE A 136 -3.11 10.97 13.76
C PHE A 136 -2.65 10.16 14.98
N GLN A 137 -3.48 10.05 16.02
CA GLN A 137 -3.21 9.17 17.15
C GLN A 137 -3.15 7.69 16.74
N ILE A 138 -4.03 7.25 15.83
CA ILE A 138 -3.96 5.89 15.24
C ILE A 138 -2.66 5.72 14.45
N LEU A 139 -2.15 6.79 13.84
CA LEU A 139 -0.90 6.82 13.09
C LEU A 139 0.34 7.08 13.96
N GLY A 140 0.19 7.08 15.30
CA GLY A 140 1.31 7.16 16.24
C GLY A 140 1.63 8.55 16.78
N MET A 141 0.88 9.60 16.41
CA MET A 141 1.00 10.93 17.01
C MET A 141 0.56 10.89 18.46
N LYS A 142 1.24 11.63 19.33
CA LYS A 142 0.90 11.78 20.75
C LYS A 142 0.49 13.22 21.06
N VAL A 143 -0.45 13.39 21.99
CA VAL A 143 -0.81 14.71 22.51
C VAL A 143 -0.02 14.93 23.80
N LYS A 144 0.73 16.03 23.86
CA LYS A 144 1.49 16.44 25.06
C LYS A 144 0.60 17.04 26.12
N GLU A 145 1.13 17.22 27.33
CA GLU A 145 0.41 17.81 28.45
C GLU A 145 -0.08 19.26 28.19
N ASP A 146 0.66 20.00 27.36
CA ASP A 146 0.32 21.36 26.93
C ASP A 146 -0.71 21.40 25.78
N GLY A 147 -1.19 20.22 25.31
CA GLY A 147 -2.14 20.09 24.22
C GLY A 147 -1.51 20.16 22.82
N THR A 148 -0.19 20.31 22.69
CA THR A 148 0.51 20.27 21.40
C THR A 148 0.66 18.83 20.90
N TRP A 149 0.82 18.67 19.59
CA TRP A 149 0.97 17.37 18.95
C TRP A 149 2.44 17.01 18.75
N ASP A 150 2.78 15.78 19.11
CA ASP A 150 4.12 15.20 18.94
C ASP A 150 4.08 14.12 17.88
N PHE A 151 4.76 14.34 16.77
CA PHE A 151 4.86 13.45 15.65
C PHE A 151 6.16 12.62 15.64
N SER A 152 6.97 12.64 16.69
CA SER A 152 8.22 11.89 16.75
C SER A 152 8.04 10.41 16.42
N GLU A 153 7.00 9.79 17.01
CA GLU A 153 6.63 8.40 16.83
C GLU A 153 5.60 8.18 15.71
N ALA A 154 5.21 9.24 14.99
CA ALA A 154 4.25 9.12 13.90
C ALA A 154 4.83 8.25 12.77
N LYS A 155 3.98 7.41 12.19
CA LYS A 155 4.35 6.45 11.14
C LYS A 155 4.62 7.16 9.81
N GLU A 156 5.49 6.60 9.00
CA GLU A 156 5.61 6.94 7.59
C GLU A 156 4.40 6.40 6.82
N LEU A 157 3.92 7.13 5.82
CA LEU A 157 2.74 6.76 5.05
C LEU A 157 3.08 6.66 3.57
N ALA A 158 2.87 5.49 2.97
CA ALA A 158 2.87 5.31 1.53
C ALA A 158 1.43 5.44 1.02
N ILE A 159 1.12 6.53 0.31
CA ILE A 159 -0.24 6.97 0.01
C ILE A 159 -0.53 6.78 -1.47
N PHE A 160 -1.63 6.10 -1.80
CA PHE A 160 -2.07 5.91 -3.18
C PHE A 160 -3.57 6.13 -3.36
N CYS A 161 -3.97 6.32 -4.62
CA CYS A 161 -5.36 6.24 -5.08
C CYS A 161 -5.46 5.43 -6.37
N ASN A 162 -6.40 5.76 -7.27
CA ASN A 162 -6.63 4.91 -8.45
C ASN A 162 -5.52 4.96 -9.50
N GLY A 163 -4.78 6.06 -9.62
CA GLY A 163 -3.73 6.22 -10.64
C GLY A 163 -3.45 7.68 -10.97
N VAL A 164 -2.69 7.91 -12.02
CA VAL A 164 -2.22 9.26 -12.43
C VAL A 164 -3.32 10.25 -12.77
N TRP A 165 -4.54 9.80 -12.96
CA TRP A 165 -5.75 10.59 -13.24
C TRP A 165 -6.64 10.79 -12.01
N CYS A 166 -6.16 10.44 -10.81
CA CYS A 166 -6.96 10.46 -9.57
C CYS A 166 -6.38 11.48 -8.59
N GLU A 167 -7.20 12.44 -8.16
CA GLU A 167 -6.78 13.50 -7.22
C GLU A 167 -6.94 13.14 -5.74
N GLN A 168 -7.47 11.95 -5.41
CA GLN A 168 -7.82 11.58 -4.03
C GLN A 168 -6.60 11.53 -3.10
N SER A 169 -5.45 11.02 -3.59
CA SER A 169 -4.19 11.06 -2.82
C SER A 169 -3.71 12.48 -2.57
N LYS A 170 -3.84 13.38 -3.56
CA LYS A 170 -3.49 14.78 -3.40
C LYS A 170 -4.33 15.41 -2.29
N HIS A 171 -5.64 15.27 -2.32
CA HIS A 171 -6.53 15.79 -1.29
C HIS A 171 -6.26 15.19 0.09
N PHE A 172 -5.89 13.90 0.14
CA PHE A 172 -5.47 13.25 1.38
C PHE A 172 -4.20 13.92 1.94
N ILE A 173 -3.16 14.06 1.12
CA ILE A 173 -1.88 14.68 1.52
C ILE A 173 -2.09 16.12 1.97
N GLU A 174 -2.84 16.93 1.22
CA GLU A 174 -3.19 18.31 1.59
C GLU A 174 -3.91 18.36 2.95
N GLY A 175 -4.81 17.42 3.21
CA GLY A 175 -5.49 17.29 4.50
C GLY A 175 -4.55 16.93 5.66
N MET A 176 -3.53 16.09 5.42
CA MET A 176 -2.50 15.78 6.40
C MET A 176 -1.64 17.00 6.71
N LEU A 177 -1.18 17.71 5.66
CA LEU A 177 -0.34 18.90 5.79
C LEU A 177 -1.06 20.07 6.46
N LYS A 178 -2.37 20.19 6.33
CA LYS A 178 -3.18 21.21 7.01
C LYS A 178 -3.01 21.21 8.54
N TYR A 179 -2.65 20.06 9.09
CA TYR A 179 -2.47 19.85 10.51
C TYR A 179 -1.03 19.44 10.86
N ASP A 180 -0.06 19.87 10.04
CA ASP A 180 1.37 19.73 10.27
C ASP A 180 1.87 18.30 10.44
N TYR A 181 1.19 17.30 9.80
CA TYR A 181 1.79 15.97 9.73
C TYR A 181 3.14 16.08 8.99
N PRO A 182 4.24 15.49 9.54
CA PRO A 182 5.57 15.68 8.96
C PRO A 182 5.63 15.25 7.50
N LYS A 183 5.95 16.17 6.61
CA LYS A 183 5.96 15.97 5.17
C LYS A 183 6.98 14.92 4.73
N GLU A 184 8.10 14.80 5.44
CA GLU A 184 9.13 13.80 5.21
C GLU A 184 8.68 12.37 5.55
N LYS A 185 7.55 12.22 6.24
CA LYS A 185 6.89 10.95 6.53
C LYS A 185 5.78 10.61 5.54
N LEU A 186 5.54 11.46 4.54
CA LEU A 186 4.52 11.25 3.51
C LEU A 186 5.17 10.88 2.18
N HIS A 187 4.82 9.73 1.64
CA HIS A 187 5.31 9.22 0.37
C HIS A 187 4.13 9.08 -0.60
N TYR A 188 4.26 9.65 -1.78
CA TYR A 188 3.21 9.63 -2.79
C TYR A 188 3.48 8.57 -3.85
N TYR A 189 2.69 7.50 -3.85
CA TYR A 189 2.68 6.50 -4.91
C TYR A 189 1.71 6.93 -6.01
N ARG A 190 2.24 7.67 -6.99
CA ARG A 190 1.45 8.34 -8.03
C ARG A 190 0.81 7.37 -9.02
N SER A 191 1.50 6.31 -9.42
CA SER A 191 0.99 5.29 -10.34
C SER A 191 -0.24 4.59 -9.76
N GLY A 192 -0.36 4.55 -8.45
CA GLY A 192 -1.53 4.11 -7.73
C GLY A 192 -1.95 2.69 -8.06
N PHE A 193 -3.20 2.38 -7.79
CA PHE A 193 -3.73 1.03 -7.99
C PHE A 193 -3.71 0.58 -9.46
N GLN A 194 -3.84 1.52 -10.41
CA GLN A 194 -3.72 1.23 -11.84
C GLN A 194 -2.31 0.75 -12.21
N GLY A 195 -1.26 1.45 -11.78
CA GLY A 195 0.13 1.03 -12.01
C GLY A 195 0.41 -0.35 -11.42
N TRP A 196 -0.03 -0.57 -10.19
CA TRP A 196 0.07 -1.86 -9.52
C TRP A 196 -0.56 -3.01 -10.32
N LYS A 197 -1.78 -2.82 -10.81
CA LYS A 197 -2.50 -3.82 -11.63
C LYS A 197 -1.88 -4.03 -13.00
N LEU A 198 -1.39 -2.97 -13.67
CA LEU A 198 -0.73 -3.07 -14.98
C LEU A 198 0.54 -3.92 -14.93
N LEU A 199 1.21 -3.96 -13.79
CA LEU A 199 2.38 -4.83 -13.57
C LEU A 199 1.99 -6.26 -13.14
N GLY A 200 0.70 -6.56 -13.01
CA GLY A 200 0.22 -7.88 -12.59
C GLY A 200 0.59 -8.23 -11.16
N LEU A 201 0.79 -7.25 -10.28
CA LEU A 201 1.14 -7.48 -8.89
C LEU A 201 -0.06 -7.99 -8.08
N THR A 202 0.21 -8.82 -7.07
CA THR A 202 -0.80 -9.41 -6.18
C THR A 202 -1.71 -8.35 -5.56
N THR A 203 -3.02 -8.59 -5.59
CA THR A 203 -4.04 -7.75 -4.97
C THR A 203 -4.83 -8.52 -3.91
N VAL A 204 -5.55 -7.82 -3.04
CA VAL A 204 -6.42 -8.41 -2.02
C VAL A 204 -7.82 -7.82 -2.03
N VAL A 205 -8.78 -8.60 -1.56
CA VAL A 205 -10.19 -8.21 -1.41
C VAL A 205 -10.54 -8.24 0.07
N HIS A 206 -10.97 -7.12 0.61
CA HIS A 206 -11.37 -6.98 2.02
C HIS A 206 -12.89 -6.99 2.23
N LYS A 207 -13.66 -7.29 1.20
CA LYS A 207 -15.11 -7.38 1.34
C LYS A 207 -15.47 -8.59 2.19
N GLU A 208 -16.00 -8.36 3.38
CA GLU A 208 -16.71 -9.41 4.10
C GLU A 208 -17.90 -9.84 3.25
N ILE A 209 -17.85 -11.04 2.70
CA ILE A 209 -19.03 -11.67 2.12
C ILE A 209 -19.97 -11.94 3.32
N LYS A 210 -20.91 -11.02 3.57
CA LYS A 210 -22.00 -11.30 4.49
C LYS A 210 -22.73 -12.51 3.93
N LYS A 211 -22.54 -13.66 4.57
CA LYS A 211 -23.31 -14.87 4.33
C LYS A 211 -24.73 -14.67 4.84
#